data_308b10f180752be6e4f72f78cf962f7a
#
_entry.id   308b10f180752be6e4f72f78cf962f7a
#
_cell.length_a   1.000
_cell.length_b   1.000
_cell.length_c   1.000
_cell.angle_alpha   90.00
_cell.angle_beta   90.00
_cell.angle_gamma   90.00
#
_symmetry.space_group_name_H-M   'P 1'
#
loop_
_entity.id
_entity.type
_entity.pdbx_description
1 polymer ?
#
loop_
_entity_poly.entity_id
_entity_poly.type
_entity_poly.pdbx_seq_one_letter_code
_entity_poly.pdbx_strand_id
1 'polypeptide(L)'
;MESQLGARVLRKISLRIVPFIMLLYFVAFIDRVNIGFASLTMNKDIGLSPTVYGFGAGIFFWGYFLFEVPSNIILHKIGARIWIARVMITWGLVSAAMALVQGVTSFYVLRFLLGVAEAGFFPGIILYLTYWYPARQRAAVTALFMAAAPLSTVLGSPLSGALLEMDGMLGFKGWQWLFVLEAVPAVLLGFVVLGFLTDRPEQAGWLADDERAWLVKTMKAENDGKATTASHSIWRGLADPRVLALALVYFGTSAGLYTLGVWAPQIIKAFGLSSIQVGFLNAVPATIAVIAMVLWARHSDRTGERTWHVVLACLMAAAGLALAGLWTGLAAVIAALTLVNIGISSSKPPLWSMPTLFLAGPAAASGIATINSIGNLGGFVGPAMIGWIKDLTGSFEGGLYFVAGLLVLSAALTLLLSRAQSAPAQSEPQPNPVRTH
;
A
#
# COMPACT_ATOMS: atom_id res chain seq x y z
N MET A 1 -4.15 38.97 -4.79
CA MET A 1 -5.07 38.37 -5.78
C MET A 1 -4.60 36.98 -6.27
N GLU A 2 -3.37 36.80 -6.74
CA GLU A 2 -2.86 35.47 -7.22
C GLU A 2 -2.89 34.36 -6.13
N SER A 3 -2.57 34.66 -4.88
CA SER A 3 -2.62 33.68 -3.78
C SER A 3 -4.05 33.21 -3.44
N GLN A 4 -5.04 34.12 -3.54
CA GLN A 4 -6.45 33.77 -3.30
C GLN A 4 -7.03 32.94 -4.46
N LEU A 5 -6.69 33.28 -5.70
CA LEU A 5 -7.05 32.50 -6.88
C LEU A 5 -6.47 31.07 -6.76
N GLY A 6 -5.18 30.95 -6.44
CA GLY A 6 -4.53 29.66 -6.28
C GLY A 6 -5.17 28.78 -5.20
N ALA A 7 -5.48 29.34 -4.03
CA ALA A 7 -6.17 28.62 -2.96
C ALA A 7 -7.56 28.13 -3.39
N ARG A 8 -8.34 28.97 -4.11
CA ARG A 8 -9.65 28.60 -4.66
C ARG A 8 -9.55 27.47 -5.68
N VAL A 9 -8.59 27.55 -6.61
CA VAL A 9 -8.37 26.55 -7.66
C VAL A 9 -7.98 25.22 -7.03
N LEU A 10 -7.00 25.19 -6.14
CA LEU A 10 -6.56 23.98 -5.47
C LEU A 10 -7.67 23.33 -4.63
N ARG A 11 -8.50 24.15 -3.95
CA ARG A 11 -9.66 23.63 -3.23
C ARG A 11 -10.67 22.97 -4.17
N LYS A 12 -10.97 23.59 -5.31
CA LYS A 12 -11.90 23.05 -6.32
C LYS A 12 -11.40 21.72 -6.91
N ILE A 13 -10.10 21.66 -7.24
CA ILE A 13 -9.44 20.43 -7.69
C ILE A 13 -9.52 19.34 -6.62
N SER A 14 -9.18 19.69 -5.37
CA SER A 14 -9.18 18.73 -4.27
C SER A 14 -10.57 18.16 -4.00
N LEU A 15 -11.62 18.98 -3.99
CA LEU A 15 -12.99 18.53 -3.78
C LEU A 15 -13.49 17.62 -4.91
N ARG A 16 -12.96 17.77 -6.12
CA ARG A 16 -13.34 16.92 -7.27
C ARG A 16 -12.50 15.65 -7.36
N ILE A 17 -11.19 15.76 -7.31
CA ILE A 17 -10.27 14.65 -7.62
C ILE A 17 -10.07 13.76 -6.40
N VAL A 18 -9.79 14.33 -5.21
CA VAL A 18 -9.33 13.55 -4.06
C VAL A 18 -10.36 12.54 -3.56
N PRO A 19 -11.63 12.89 -3.32
CA PRO A 19 -12.64 11.91 -2.89
C PRO A 19 -12.81 10.78 -3.89
N PHE A 20 -12.74 11.10 -5.19
CA PHE A 20 -12.90 10.11 -6.24
C PHE A 20 -11.74 9.13 -6.28
N ILE A 21 -10.47 9.59 -6.30
CA ILE A 21 -9.31 8.69 -6.26
C ILE A 21 -9.22 7.91 -4.94
N MET A 22 -9.67 8.48 -3.82
CA MET A 22 -9.80 7.76 -2.55
C MET A 22 -10.81 6.62 -2.66
N LEU A 23 -11.94 6.85 -3.33
CA LEU A 23 -12.94 5.79 -3.58
C LEU A 23 -12.35 4.67 -4.46
N LEU A 24 -11.60 5.02 -5.52
CA LEU A 24 -10.93 4.04 -6.36
C LEU A 24 -9.94 3.19 -5.54
N TYR A 25 -9.17 3.81 -4.66
CA TYR A 25 -8.17 3.12 -3.83
C TYR A 25 -8.81 2.31 -2.71
N PHE A 26 -9.92 2.79 -2.17
CA PHE A 26 -10.74 2.05 -1.21
C PHE A 26 -11.22 0.72 -1.80
N VAL A 27 -11.77 0.74 -3.01
CA VAL A 27 -12.21 -0.47 -3.73
C VAL A 27 -11.03 -1.39 -4.03
N ALA A 28 -9.89 -0.83 -4.46
CA ALA A 28 -8.67 -1.61 -4.72
C ALA A 28 -8.19 -2.36 -3.47
N PHE A 29 -8.27 -1.74 -2.30
CA PHE A 29 -7.84 -2.39 -1.05
C PHE A 29 -8.83 -3.43 -0.53
N ILE A 30 -10.13 -3.29 -0.79
CA ILE A 30 -11.10 -4.35 -0.50
C ILE A 30 -10.73 -5.60 -1.31
N ASP A 31 -10.52 -5.47 -2.62
CA ASP A 31 -10.12 -6.58 -3.49
C ASP A 31 -8.78 -7.23 -3.13
N ARG A 32 -7.87 -6.50 -2.49
CA ARG A 32 -6.58 -7.06 -2.02
C ARG A 32 -6.72 -7.94 -0.78
N VAL A 33 -7.63 -7.59 0.12
CA VAL A 33 -7.76 -8.26 1.42
C VAL A 33 -8.90 -9.27 1.45
N ASN A 34 -9.80 -9.26 0.46
CA ASN A 34 -10.94 -10.17 0.39
C ASN A 34 -10.55 -11.65 0.39
N ILE A 35 -9.37 -11.97 -0.14
CA ILE A 35 -8.82 -13.32 -0.14
C ILE A 35 -8.69 -13.91 1.28
N GLY A 36 -8.43 -13.05 2.28
CA GLY A 36 -8.40 -13.45 3.69
C GLY A 36 -9.76 -13.93 4.19
N PHE A 37 -10.84 -13.26 3.77
CA PHE A 37 -12.21 -13.67 4.10
C PHE A 37 -12.66 -14.87 3.27
N ALA A 38 -12.41 -14.86 1.97
CA ALA A 38 -12.73 -15.99 1.08
C ALA A 38 -12.15 -17.31 1.61
N SER A 39 -10.94 -17.27 2.17
CA SER A 39 -10.23 -18.45 2.71
C SER A 39 -10.99 -19.16 3.82
N LEU A 40 -11.92 -18.51 4.51
CA LEU A 40 -12.68 -19.08 5.63
C LEU A 40 -13.54 -20.28 5.18
N THR A 41 -13.94 -20.31 3.92
CA THR A 41 -14.72 -21.39 3.33
C THR A 41 -14.08 -21.95 2.06
N MET A 42 -13.52 -21.09 1.19
CA MET A 42 -12.90 -21.46 -0.08
C MET A 42 -11.82 -22.53 0.06
N ASN A 43 -10.91 -22.40 1.04
CA ASN A 43 -9.79 -23.35 1.19
C ASN A 43 -10.27 -24.78 1.39
N LYS A 44 -11.34 -24.96 2.15
CA LYS A 44 -11.96 -26.28 2.36
C LYS A 44 -12.67 -26.78 1.10
N ASP A 45 -13.41 -25.87 0.42
CA ASP A 45 -14.21 -26.23 -0.76
C ASP A 45 -13.37 -26.70 -1.94
N ILE A 46 -12.19 -26.11 -2.15
CA ILE A 46 -11.30 -26.42 -3.27
C ILE A 46 -10.00 -27.12 -2.86
N GLY A 47 -9.91 -27.55 -1.60
CA GLY A 47 -8.80 -28.38 -1.10
C GLY A 47 -7.44 -27.70 -1.05
N LEU A 48 -7.38 -26.41 -0.68
CA LEU A 48 -6.10 -25.70 -0.53
C LEU A 48 -5.48 -25.94 0.85
N SER A 49 -4.23 -26.43 0.87
CA SER A 49 -3.44 -26.45 2.09
C SER A 49 -3.01 -25.03 2.51
N PRO A 50 -2.65 -24.81 3.77
CA PRO A 50 -2.08 -23.54 4.24
C PRO A 50 -0.90 -23.04 3.39
N THR A 51 0.03 -23.91 3.00
CA THR A 51 1.15 -23.58 2.10
C THR A 51 0.65 -23.09 0.74
N VAL A 52 -0.24 -23.85 0.11
CA VAL A 52 -0.78 -23.50 -1.20
C VAL A 52 -1.55 -22.18 -1.14
N TYR A 53 -2.36 -21.98 -0.10
CA TYR A 53 -3.11 -20.76 0.08
C TYR A 53 -2.19 -19.56 0.32
N GLY A 54 -1.23 -19.65 1.24
CA GLY A 54 -0.29 -18.58 1.56
C GLY A 54 0.58 -18.19 0.37
N PHE A 55 1.08 -19.17 -0.38
CA PHE A 55 1.82 -18.94 -1.62
C PHE A 55 0.94 -18.27 -2.69
N GLY A 56 -0.28 -18.78 -2.92
CA GLY A 56 -1.20 -18.20 -3.89
C GLY A 56 -1.68 -16.81 -3.52
N ALA A 57 -1.93 -16.51 -2.24
CA ALA A 57 -2.21 -15.17 -1.78
C ALA A 57 -1.05 -14.21 -2.09
N GLY A 58 0.18 -14.69 -1.92
CA GLY A 58 1.39 -13.92 -2.15
C GLY A 58 1.81 -13.79 -3.62
N ILE A 59 1.52 -14.76 -4.51
CA ILE A 59 1.96 -14.73 -5.92
C ILE A 59 1.43 -13.52 -6.70
N PHE A 60 0.36 -12.91 -6.24
CA PHE A 60 -0.14 -11.62 -6.67
C PHE A 60 0.97 -10.57 -6.73
N PHE A 61 1.83 -10.51 -5.71
CA PHE A 61 2.90 -9.50 -5.63
C PHE A 61 4.01 -9.72 -6.66
N TRP A 62 4.21 -10.95 -7.14
CA TRP A 62 5.10 -11.20 -8.27
C TRP A 62 4.53 -10.64 -9.57
N GLY A 63 3.25 -10.87 -9.83
CA GLY A 63 2.57 -10.26 -10.98
C GLY A 63 2.62 -8.73 -10.92
N TYR A 64 2.33 -8.17 -9.75
CA TYR A 64 2.39 -6.73 -9.51
C TYR A 64 3.79 -6.17 -9.73
N PHE A 65 4.82 -6.75 -9.13
CA PHE A 65 6.22 -6.34 -9.24
C PHE A 65 6.73 -6.33 -10.68
N LEU A 66 6.49 -7.42 -11.42
CA LEU A 66 7.00 -7.55 -12.79
C LEU A 66 6.34 -6.56 -13.76
N PHE A 67 5.08 -6.21 -13.54
CA PHE A 67 4.31 -5.37 -14.45
C PHE A 67 4.12 -3.93 -13.98
N GLU A 68 4.57 -3.55 -12.79
CA GLU A 68 4.46 -2.19 -12.25
C GLU A 68 5.17 -1.16 -13.15
N VAL A 69 6.42 -1.41 -13.52
CA VAL A 69 7.21 -0.49 -14.38
C VAL A 69 6.65 -0.44 -15.79
N PRO A 70 6.40 -1.55 -16.50
CA PRO A 70 5.77 -1.52 -17.83
C PRO A 70 4.43 -0.79 -17.83
N SER A 71 3.59 -1.01 -16.81
CA SER A 71 2.30 -0.36 -16.69
C SER A 71 2.42 1.17 -16.59
N ASN A 72 3.37 1.67 -15.78
CA ASN A 72 3.60 3.10 -15.64
C ASN A 72 4.13 3.76 -16.92
N ILE A 73 4.99 3.06 -17.68
CA ILE A 73 5.47 3.53 -18.97
C ILE A 73 4.30 3.69 -19.95
N ILE A 74 3.40 2.73 -19.98
CA ILE A 74 2.21 2.77 -20.85
C ILE A 74 1.27 3.89 -20.41
N LEU A 75 1.01 4.06 -19.09
CA LEU A 75 0.21 5.15 -18.54
C LEU A 75 0.73 6.51 -19.01
N HIS A 76 2.05 6.71 -19.00
CA HIS A 76 2.65 7.97 -19.43
C HIS A 76 2.42 8.27 -20.91
N LYS A 77 2.34 7.22 -21.77
CA LYS A 77 2.12 7.34 -23.22
C LYS A 77 0.64 7.51 -23.60
N ILE A 78 -0.24 6.77 -22.95
CA ILE A 78 -1.67 6.69 -23.34
C ILE A 78 -2.51 7.74 -22.58
N GLY A 79 -2.04 8.19 -21.41
CA GLY A 79 -2.78 9.08 -20.51
C GLY A 79 -3.35 8.33 -19.31
N ALA A 80 -3.51 9.09 -18.22
CA ALA A 80 -3.92 8.52 -16.93
C ALA A 80 -5.37 8.01 -16.94
N ARG A 81 -6.27 8.77 -17.57
CA ARG A 81 -7.71 8.45 -17.65
C ARG A 81 -7.96 7.08 -18.27
N ILE A 82 -7.44 6.85 -19.47
CA ILE A 82 -7.64 5.60 -20.19
C ILE A 82 -6.94 4.45 -19.47
N TRP A 83 -5.72 4.68 -19.00
CA TRP A 83 -4.94 3.60 -18.39
C TRP A 83 -5.48 3.18 -17.01
N ILE A 84 -5.86 4.13 -16.15
CA ILE A 84 -6.49 3.83 -14.85
C ILE A 84 -7.82 3.10 -15.06
N ALA A 85 -8.65 3.56 -16.01
CA ALA A 85 -9.90 2.87 -16.35
C ALA A 85 -9.65 1.43 -16.80
N ARG A 86 -8.67 1.21 -17.68
CA ARG A 86 -8.29 -0.14 -18.13
C ARG A 86 -7.84 -1.02 -16.95
N VAL A 87 -6.97 -0.48 -16.08
CA VAL A 87 -6.49 -1.21 -14.90
C VAL A 87 -7.67 -1.63 -14.04
N MET A 88 -8.60 -0.73 -13.72
CA MET A 88 -9.76 -1.02 -12.88
C MET A 88 -10.70 -2.04 -13.50
N ILE A 89 -11.01 -1.92 -14.79
CA ILE A 89 -11.90 -2.87 -15.47
C ILE A 89 -11.23 -4.25 -15.54
N THR A 90 -9.97 -4.33 -15.94
CA THR A 90 -9.29 -5.62 -16.09
C THR A 90 -9.06 -6.30 -14.76
N TRP A 91 -8.65 -5.57 -13.73
CA TRP A 91 -8.51 -6.14 -12.39
C TRP A 91 -9.87 -6.59 -11.83
N GLY A 92 -10.92 -5.77 -11.95
CA GLY A 92 -12.26 -6.15 -11.50
C GLY A 92 -12.77 -7.42 -12.17
N LEU A 93 -12.57 -7.55 -13.49
CA LEU A 93 -12.94 -8.79 -14.22
C LEU A 93 -12.14 -10.01 -13.75
N VAL A 94 -10.82 -9.86 -13.51
CA VAL A 94 -9.99 -10.96 -12.99
C VAL A 94 -10.34 -11.28 -11.53
N SER A 95 -10.68 -10.27 -10.71
CA SER A 95 -11.17 -10.47 -9.35
C SER A 95 -12.49 -11.25 -9.34
N ALA A 96 -13.45 -10.88 -10.20
CA ALA A 96 -14.68 -11.64 -10.37
C ALA A 96 -14.43 -13.07 -10.84
N ALA A 97 -13.44 -13.28 -11.74
CA ALA A 97 -13.06 -14.61 -12.23
C ALA A 97 -12.49 -15.50 -11.13
N MET A 98 -12.04 -14.94 -9.98
CA MET A 98 -11.68 -15.75 -8.81
C MET A 98 -12.83 -16.62 -8.30
N ALA A 99 -14.09 -16.26 -8.55
CA ALA A 99 -15.24 -17.08 -8.25
C ALA A 99 -15.27 -18.41 -9.04
N LEU A 100 -14.49 -18.52 -10.12
CA LEU A 100 -14.41 -19.72 -10.97
C LEU A 100 -13.24 -20.64 -10.61
N VAL A 101 -12.50 -20.34 -9.53
CA VAL A 101 -11.38 -21.17 -9.07
C VAL A 101 -11.88 -22.56 -8.69
N GLN A 102 -11.21 -23.62 -9.22
CA GLN A 102 -11.56 -25.02 -8.99
C GLN A 102 -10.42 -25.84 -8.34
N GLY A 103 -9.25 -25.24 -8.17
CA GLY A 103 -8.09 -25.91 -7.58
C GLY A 103 -6.83 -25.07 -7.63
N VAL A 104 -5.70 -25.67 -7.25
CA VAL A 104 -4.41 -24.99 -7.05
C VAL A 104 -3.96 -24.20 -8.28
N THR A 105 -3.98 -24.81 -9.46
CA THR A 105 -3.47 -24.18 -10.69
C THR A 105 -4.28 -22.94 -11.06
N SER A 106 -5.62 -23.07 -11.09
CA SER A 106 -6.50 -21.92 -11.40
C SER A 106 -6.38 -20.81 -10.35
N PHE A 107 -6.18 -21.18 -9.07
CA PHE A 107 -5.93 -20.23 -7.99
C PHE A 107 -4.64 -19.44 -8.23
N TYR A 108 -3.52 -20.10 -8.50
CA TYR A 108 -2.24 -19.43 -8.74
C TYR A 108 -2.28 -18.56 -9.99
N VAL A 109 -2.84 -19.06 -11.10
CA VAL A 109 -2.92 -18.31 -12.35
C VAL A 109 -3.75 -17.03 -12.16
N LEU A 110 -4.94 -17.13 -11.58
CA LEU A 110 -5.80 -15.96 -11.39
C LEU A 110 -5.22 -14.98 -10.39
N ARG A 111 -4.58 -15.44 -9.31
CA ARG A 111 -3.87 -14.55 -8.36
C ARG A 111 -2.71 -13.82 -9.01
N PHE A 112 -1.91 -14.48 -9.85
CA PHE A 112 -0.84 -13.85 -10.61
C PHE A 112 -1.41 -12.81 -11.60
N LEU A 113 -2.42 -13.20 -12.39
CA LEU A 113 -3.07 -12.31 -13.35
C LEU A 113 -3.74 -11.10 -12.67
N LEU A 114 -4.28 -11.29 -11.47
CA LEU A 114 -4.82 -10.18 -10.67
C LEU A 114 -3.71 -9.17 -10.32
N GLY A 115 -2.53 -9.66 -9.92
CA GLY A 115 -1.36 -8.81 -9.69
C GLY A 115 -0.92 -8.05 -10.95
N VAL A 116 -0.88 -8.73 -12.10
CA VAL A 116 -0.59 -8.11 -13.41
C VAL A 116 -1.63 -7.04 -13.77
N ALA A 117 -2.91 -7.33 -13.58
CA ALA A 117 -4.00 -6.43 -13.94
C ALA A 117 -4.02 -5.16 -13.07
N GLU A 118 -3.71 -5.28 -11.77
CA GLU A 118 -3.68 -4.16 -10.81
C GLU A 118 -2.36 -3.38 -10.85
N ALA A 119 -1.32 -3.95 -11.45
CA ALA A 119 0.00 -3.34 -11.52
C ALA A 119 -0.04 -1.93 -12.12
N GLY A 120 0.60 -0.98 -11.45
CA GLY A 120 0.66 0.41 -11.88
C GLY A 120 -0.52 1.29 -11.44
N PHE A 121 -1.53 0.76 -10.74
CA PHE A 121 -2.63 1.58 -10.23
C PHE A 121 -2.15 2.64 -9.24
N PHE A 122 -1.50 2.24 -8.16
CA PHE A 122 -1.02 3.17 -7.13
C PHE A 122 -0.02 4.19 -7.67
N PRO A 123 1.11 3.79 -8.31
CA PRO A 123 2.04 4.76 -8.88
C PRO A 123 1.42 5.57 -10.03
N GLY A 124 0.45 5.02 -10.74
CA GLY A 124 -0.32 5.74 -11.75
C GLY A 124 -1.13 6.89 -11.17
N ILE A 125 -1.80 6.69 -10.03
CA ILE A 125 -2.49 7.77 -9.32
C ILE A 125 -1.48 8.80 -8.79
N ILE A 126 -0.34 8.37 -8.23
CA ILE A 126 0.70 9.31 -7.78
C ILE A 126 1.22 10.16 -8.95
N LEU A 127 1.47 9.55 -10.11
CA LEU A 127 1.85 10.29 -11.32
C LEU A 127 0.73 11.25 -11.76
N TYR A 128 -0.53 10.81 -11.76
CA TYR A 128 -1.68 11.66 -12.06
C TYR A 128 -1.74 12.90 -11.16
N LEU A 129 -1.52 12.73 -9.86
CA LEU A 129 -1.48 13.84 -8.91
C LEU A 129 -0.35 14.85 -9.22
N THR A 130 0.75 14.41 -9.85
CA THR A 130 1.81 15.34 -10.28
C THR A 130 1.38 16.29 -11.39
N TYR A 131 0.35 15.97 -12.12
CA TYR A 131 -0.20 16.84 -13.17
C TYR A 131 -1.13 17.93 -12.63
N TRP A 132 -1.73 17.69 -11.45
CA TRP A 132 -2.77 18.55 -10.88
C TRP A 132 -2.33 19.35 -9.67
N TYR A 133 -1.25 18.95 -8.99
CA TYR A 133 -0.82 19.57 -7.74
C TYR A 133 0.64 19.97 -7.78
N PRO A 134 0.95 21.23 -7.41
CA PRO A 134 2.31 21.66 -7.16
C PRO A 134 2.97 20.84 -6.04
N ALA A 135 4.30 20.72 -6.05
CA ALA A 135 5.07 19.85 -5.15
C ALA A 135 4.73 20.08 -3.66
N ARG A 136 4.51 21.36 -3.28
CA ARG A 136 4.22 21.76 -1.90
C ARG A 136 2.93 21.13 -1.35
N GLN A 137 1.90 20.95 -2.18
CA GLN A 137 0.60 20.38 -1.77
C GLN A 137 0.51 18.87 -2.00
N ARG A 138 1.37 18.32 -2.85
CA ARG A 138 1.31 16.93 -3.30
C ARG A 138 1.44 15.93 -2.17
N ALA A 139 2.34 16.17 -1.19
CA ALA A 139 2.52 15.28 -0.05
C ALA A 139 1.24 15.13 0.79
N ALA A 140 0.55 16.25 1.07
CA ALA A 140 -0.70 16.22 1.85
C ALA A 140 -1.84 15.48 1.10
N VAL A 141 -1.96 15.71 -0.22
CA VAL A 141 -2.97 15.03 -1.05
C VAL A 141 -2.68 13.53 -1.16
N THR A 142 -1.42 13.16 -1.32
CA THR A 142 -1.00 11.74 -1.34
C THR A 142 -1.28 11.06 0.00
N ALA A 143 -1.00 11.70 1.12
CA ALA A 143 -1.31 11.17 2.44
C ALA A 143 -2.81 10.94 2.63
N LEU A 144 -3.64 11.90 2.17
CA LEU A 144 -5.10 11.77 2.22
C LEU A 144 -5.60 10.62 1.33
N PHE A 145 -5.06 10.48 0.12
CA PHE A 145 -5.35 9.36 -0.77
C PHE A 145 -5.01 8.01 -0.12
N MET A 146 -3.83 7.89 0.50
CA MET A 146 -3.40 6.67 1.18
C MET A 146 -4.25 6.29 2.40
N ALA A 147 -4.95 7.24 3.01
CA ALA A 147 -5.85 6.97 4.13
C ALA A 147 -7.06 6.09 3.74
N ALA A 148 -7.36 5.95 2.46
CA ALA A 148 -8.39 5.04 1.99
C ALA A 148 -8.07 3.55 2.27
N ALA A 149 -6.78 3.17 2.32
CA ALA A 149 -6.38 1.78 2.55
C ALA A 149 -6.80 1.24 3.94
N PRO A 150 -6.48 1.88 5.08
CA PRO A 150 -6.98 1.40 6.37
C PRO A 150 -8.51 1.52 6.50
N LEU A 151 -9.16 2.52 5.88
CA LEU A 151 -10.61 2.63 5.85
C LEU A 151 -11.28 1.46 5.12
N SER A 152 -10.63 0.91 4.08
CA SER A 152 -11.15 -0.27 3.38
C SER A 152 -11.20 -1.50 4.28
N THR A 153 -10.25 -1.68 5.19
CA THR A 153 -10.30 -2.77 6.16
C THR A 153 -11.41 -2.57 7.19
N VAL A 154 -11.62 -1.34 7.66
CA VAL A 154 -12.69 -1.01 8.63
C VAL A 154 -14.08 -1.33 8.07
N LEU A 155 -14.36 -0.91 6.84
CA LEU A 155 -15.68 -1.09 6.22
C LEU A 155 -15.77 -2.39 5.41
N GLY A 156 -14.69 -2.80 4.77
CA GLY A 156 -14.64 -4.01 3.94
C GLY A 156 -14.74 -5.29 4.76
N SER A 157 -14.09 -5.36 5.95
CA SER A 157 -14.13 -6.58 6.74
C SER A 157 -15.55 -7.01 7.16
N PRO A 158 -16.43 -6.13 7.70
CA PRO A 158 -17.82 -6.48 7.94
C PRO A 158 -18.60 -6.83 6.66
N LEU A 159 -18.33 -6.11 5.56
CA LEU A 159 -18.93 -6.37 4.26
C LEU A 159 -18.57 -7.78 3.76
N SER A 160 -17.27 -8.09 3.70
CA SER A 160 -16.78 -9.41 3.27
C SER A 160 -17.34 -10.55 4.15
N GLY A 161 -17.39 -10.32 5.48
CA GLY A 161 -18.02 -11.26 6.41
C GLY A 161 -19.50 -11.50 6.13
N ALA A 162 -20.25 -10.45 5.81
CA ALA A 162 -21.67 -10.55 5.48
C ALA A 162 -21.91 -11.24 4.12
N LEU A 163 -21.06 -10.98 3.12
CA LEU A 163 -21.15 -11.62 1.80
C LEU A 163 -20.92 -13.13 1.87
N LEU A 164 -20.09 -13.61 2.79
CA LEU A 164 -19.90 -15.05 3.01
C LEU A 164 -21.15 -15.77 3.54
N GLU A 165 -22.07 -15.06 4.21
CA GLU A 165 -23.32 -15.63 4.66
C GLU A 165 -24.34 -15.86 3.51
N MET A 166 -24.03 -15.40 2.29
CA MET A 166 -24.82 -15.69 1.07
C MET A 166 -24.58 -17.11 0.53
N ASP A 167 -23.92 -17.98 1.30
CA ASP A 167 -23.62 -19.36 0.90
C ASP A 167 -24.88 -20.13 0.49
N GLY A 168 -24.83 -20.80 -0.68
CA GLY A 168 -25.95 -21.55 -1.25
C GLY A 168 -26.96 -20.70 -2.05
N MET A 169 -26.93 -19.37 -1.99
CA MET A 169 -27.81 -18.52 -2.80
C MET A 169 -27.55 -18.73 -4.30
N LEU A 170 -28.59 -19.00 -5.07
CA LEU A 170 -28.53 -19.28 -6.51
C LEU A 170 -27.52 -20.42 -6.89
N GLY A 171 -27.19 -21.29 -5.93
CA GLY A 171 -26.27 -22.41 -6.14
C GLY A 171 -24.78 -22.00 -6.04
N PHE A 172 -24.46 -20.76 -5.73
CA PHE A 172 -23.10 -20.29 -5.55
C PHE A 172 -22.69 -20.38 -4.08
N LYS A 173 -21.38 -20.59 -3.86
CA LYS A 173 -20.75 -20.52 -2.52
C LYS A 173 -20.60 -19.08 -2.05
N GLY A 174 -20.59 -18.84 -0.73
CA GLY A 174 -20.44 -17.51 -0.16
C GLY A 174 -19.14 -16.80 -0.61
N TRP A 175 -18.02 -17.54 -0.72
CA TRP A 175 -16.76 -16.97 -1.23
C TRP A 175 -16.82 -16.57 -2.72
N GLN A 176 -17.67 -17.22 -3.53
CA GLN A 176 -17.88 -16.84 -4.92
C GLN A 176 -18.65 -15.53 -5.01
N TRP A 177 -19.71 -15.37 -4.19
CA TRP A 177 -20.44 -14.11 -4.06
C TRP A 177 -19.54 -12.96 -3.64
N LEU A 178 -18.64 -13.22 -2.66
CA LEU A 178 -17.69 -12.22 -2.20
C LEU A 178 -16.84 -11.69 -3.36
N PHE A 179 -16.19 -12.56 -4.14
CA PHE A 179 -15.37 -12.11 -5.28
C PHE A 179 -16.18 -11.39 -6.35
N VAL A 180 -17.38 -11.87 -6.70
CA VAL A 180 -18.20 -11.23 -7.74
C VAL A 180 -18.68 -9.86 -7.27
N LEU A 181 -19.25 -9.76 -6.07
CA LEU A 181 -19.89 -8.53 -5.60
C LEU A 181 -18.87 -7.44 -5.23
N GLU A 182 -17.71 -7.80 -4.70
CA GLU A 182 -16.66 -6.82 -4.42
C GLU A 182 -15.94 -6.35 -5.69
N ALA A 183 -15.91 -7.16 -6.75
CA ALA A 183 -15.35 -6.77 -8.06
C ALA A 183 -16.24 -5.80 -8.84
N VAL A 184 -17.57 -5.86 -8.68
CA VAL A 184 -18.52 -5.00 -9.41
C VAL A 184 -18.19 -3.51 -9.28
N PRO A 185 -17.97 -2.95 -8.09
CA PRO A 185 -17.59 -1.54 -7.95
C PRO A 185 -16.33 -1.17 -8.74
N ALA A 186 -15.33 -2.05 -8.82
CA ALA A 186 -14.10 -1.79 -9.56
C ALA A 186 -14.39 -1.64 -11.06
N VAL A 187 -15.18 -2.54 -11.63
CA VAL A 187 -15.56 -2.49 -13.06
C VAL A 187 -16.40 -1.25 -13.35
N LEU A 188 -17.43 -0.97 -12.54
CA LEU A 188 -18.30 0.19 -12.74
C LEU A 188 -17.53 1.51 -12.61
N LEU A 189 -16.70 1.64 -11.58
CA LEU A 189 -15.85 2.84 -11.39
C LEU A 189 -14.82 2.98 -12.52
N GLY A 190 -14.32 1.88 -13.09
CA GLY A 190 -13.47 1.92 -14.27
C GLY A 190 -14.15 2.62 -15.46
N PHE A 191 -15.43 2.38 -15.71
CA PHE A 191 -16.20 3.13 -16.72
C PHE A 191 -16.44 4.59 -16.30
N VAL A 192 -16.72 4.84 -15.01
CA VAL A 192 -16.88 6.21 -14.51
C VAL A 192 -15.59 7.02 -14.66
N VAL A 193 -14.41 6.42 -14.46
CA VAL A 193 -13.10 7.06 -14.68
C VAL A 193 -13.00 7.67 -16.08
N LEU A 194 -13.50 7.00 -17.12
CA LEU A 194 -13.46 7.49 -18.51
C LEU A 194 -14.21 8.82 -18.71
N GLY A 195 -15.27 9.06 -17.96
CA GLY A 195 -16.07 10.29 -18.03
C GLY A 195 -15.69 11.34 -17.00
N PHE A 196 -15.17 10.92 -15.84
CA PHE A 196 -14.96 11.80 -14.70
C PHE A 196 -13.55 12.39 -14.62
N LEU A 197 -12.51 11.57 -14.86
CA LEU A 197 -11.13 12.05 -14.84
C LEU A 197 -10.80 12.81 -16.13
N THR A 198 -9.95 13.81 -15.98
CA THR A 198 -9.35 14.58 -17.08
C THR A 198 -7.85 14.36 -17.05
N ASP A 199 -7.22 14.08 -18.20
CA ASP A 199 -5.79 13.71 -18.21
C ASP A 199 -4.88 14.87 -17.79
N ARG A 200 -5.17 16.08 -18.25
CA ARG A 200 -4.33 17.26 -18.04
C ARG A 200 -5.15 18.49 -17.68
N PRO A 201 -4.57 19.45 -16.93
CA PRO A 201 -5.22 20.73 -16.61
C PRO A 201 -5.74 21.50 -17.83
N GLU A 202 -5.02 21.46 -18.96
CA GLU A 202 -5.38 22.14 -20.20
C GLU A 202 -6.75 21.68 -20.74
N GLN A 203 -7.12 20.45 -20.47
CA GLN A 203 -8.36 19.81 -20.91
C GLN A 203 -9.53 19.96 -19.92
N ALA A 204 -9.29 20.66 -18.78
CA ALA A 204 -10.24 20.75 -17.68
C ALA A 204 -11.38 21.73 -17.99
N GLY A 205 -12.40 21.30 -18.75
CA GLY A 205 -13.59 22.11 -19.06
C GLY A 205 -14.44 22.48 -17.82
N TRP A 206 -14.21 21.85 -16.68
CA TRP A 206 -14.88 22.15 -15.40
C TRP A 206 -14.20 23.25 -14.57
N LEU A 207 -12.99 23.73 -14.99
CA LEU A 207 -12.34 24.93 -14.47
C LEU A 207 -12.74 26.15 -15.33
N ALA A 208 -12.89 27.31 -14.69
CA ALA A 208 -13.01 28.57 -15.41
C ALA A 208 -11.70 28.90 -16.14
N ASP A 209 -11.74 29.74 -17.16
CA ASP A 209 -10.57 30.00 -18.01
C ASP A 209 -9.40 30.62 -17.23
N ASP A 210 -9.70 31.52 -16.28
CA ASP A 210 -8.71 32.13 -15.37
C ASP A 210 -8.10 31.08 -14.41
N GLU A 211 -8.92 30.18 -13.90
CA GLU A 211 -8.49 29.08 -13.01
C GLU A 211 -7.59 28.10 -13.76
N ARG A 212 -8.00 27.71 -14.97
CA ARG A 212 -7.23 26.80 -15.84
C ARG A 212 -5.88 27.43 -16.25
N ALA A 213 -5.90 28.69 -16.69
CA ALA A 213 -4.68 29.41 -17.07
C ALA A 213 -3.69 29.53 -15.92
N TRP A 214 -4.19 29.85 -14.70
CA TRP A 214 -3.35 29.92 -13.50
C TRP A 214 -2.70 28.55 -13.20
N LEU A 215 -3.48 27.46 -13.23
CA LEU A 215 -2.97 26.12 -12.94
C LEU A 215 -1.90 25.68 -13.96
N VAL A 216 -2.19 25.84 -15.26
CA VAL A 216 -1.26 25.49 -16.34
C VAL A 216 0.04 26.29 -16.20
N LYS A 217 -0.04 27.61 -15.96
CA LYS A 217 1.14 28.47 -15.74
C LYS A 217 1.96 27.99 -14.54
N THR A 218 1.30 27.67 -13.41
CA THR A 218 1.97 27.22 -12.19
C THR A 218 2.67 25.87 -12.39
N MET A 219 2.01 24.91 -13.03
CA MET A 219 2.59 23.57 -13.29
C MET A 219 3.74 23.63 -14.30
N LYS A 220 3.62 24.50 -15.33
CA LYS A 220 4.70 24.72 -16.30
C LYS A 220 5.93 25.32 -15.63
N ALA A 221 5.78 26.37 -14.83
CA ALA A 221 6.88 27.01 -14.11
C ALA A 221 7.63 26.01 -13.20
N GLU A 222 6.90 25.10 -12.52
CA GLU A 222 7.51 24.03 -11.71
C GLU A 222 8.30 23.03 -12.56
N ASN A 223 7.78 22.65 -13.72
CA ASN A 223 8.44 21.69 -14.61
C ASN A 223 9.70 22.28 -15.28
N ASP A 224 9.65 23.55 -15.71
CA ASP A 224 10.78 24.25 -16.29
C ASP A 224 11.94 24.41 -15.28
N GLY A 225 11.59 24.68 -14.00
CA GLY A 225 12.57 24.72 -12.90
C GLY A 225 13.24 23.36 -12.60
N LYS A 226 12.55 22.25 -12.87
CA LYS A 226 13.13 20.88 -12.69
C LYS A 226 14.03 20.46 -13.84
N ALA A 227 13.80 20.92 -15.08
CA ALA A 227 14.60 20.58 -16.23
C ALA A 227 16.06 21.03 -16.08
N THR A 228 16.31 22.13 -15.38
CA THR A 228 17.65 22.67 -15.11
C THR A 228 18.43 21.90 -14.05
N THR A 229 17.76 21.11 -13.21
CA THR A 229 18.38 20.32 -12.12
C THR A 229 18.47 18.81 -12.43
N ALA A 230 18.04 18.37 -13.61
CA ALA A 230 17.82 16.96 -13.96
C ALA A 230 19.09 16.13 -14.27
N SER A 231 20.32 16.62 -13.98
CA SER A 231 21.55 15.87 -14.29
C SER A 231 21.94 14.80 -13.25
N HIS A 232 21.16 14.58 -12.20
CA HIS A 232 21.46 13.51 -11.25
C HIS A 232 20.81 12.19 -11.66
N SER A 233 21.66 11.26 -12.04
CA SER A 233 21.36 9.93 -12.58
C SER A 233 20.28 9.19 -11.78
N ILE A 234 19.26 8.68 -12.50
CA ILE A 234 18.27 7.70 -12.02
C ILE A 234 18.97 6.52 -11.33
N TRP A 235 20.13 6.09 -11.84
CA TRP A 235 20.95 5.02 -11.28
C TRP A 235 21.42 5.28 -9.84
N ARG A 236 21.63 6.54 -9.44
CA ARG A 236 21.95 6.87 -8.04
C ARG A 236 20.79 6.56 -7.09
N GLY A 237 19.55 6.81 -7.51
CA GLY A 237 18.38 6.45 -6.70
C GLY A 237 18.15 4.94 -6.59
N LEU A 238 18.54 4.17 -7.62
CA LEU A 238 18.41 2.71 -7.62
C LEU A 238 19.50 2.02 -6.78
N ALA A 239 20.73 2.52 -6.80
CA ALA A 239 21.90 1.88 -6.20
C ALA A 239 22.30 2.46 -4.83
N ASP A 240 21.61 3.48 -4.33
CA ASP A 240 21.91 4.08 -3.02
C ASP A 240 21.65 3.05 -1.91
N PRO A 241 22.65 2.67 -1.08
CA PRO A 241 22.44 1.69 -0.02
C PRO A 241 21.40 2.11 1.01
N ARG A 242 21.14 3.41 1.17
CA ARG A 242 20.09 3.94 2.03
C ARG A 242 18.70 3.63 1.47
N VAL A 243 18.56 3.70 0.15
CA VAL A 243 17.31 3.30 -0.56
C VAL A 243 17.06 1.80 -0.38
N LEU A 244 18.09 0.97 -0.56
CA LEU A 244 17.97 -0.48 -0.37
C LEU A 244 17.64 -0.83 1.09
N ALA A 245 18.23 -0.16 2.05
CA ALA A 245 17.90 -0.37 3.46
C ALA A 245 16.45 0.04 3.77
N LEU A 246 15.97 1.19 3.27
CA LEU A 246 14.56 1.59 3.39
C LEU A 246 13.61 0.63 2.67
N ALA A 247 14.03 0.05 1.54
CA ALA A 247 13.27 -0.98 0.84
C ALA A 247 13.10 -2.24 1.71
N LEU A 248 14.14 -2.66 2.43
CA LEU A 248 14.07 -3.77 3.38
C LEU A 248 13.24 -3.43 4.63
N VAL A 249 13.28 -2.18 5.11
CA VAL A 249 12.37 -1.72 6.17
C VAL A 249 10.91 -1.80 5.70
N TYR A 250 10.63 -1.32 4.49
CA TYR A 250 9.28 -1.39 3.92
C TYR A 250 8.87 -2.83 3.61
N PHE A 251 9.80 -3.71 3.22
CA PHE A 251 9.56 -5.14 3.05
C PHE A 251 9.02 -5.80 4.33
N GLY A 252 9.65 -5.58 5.48
CA GLY A 252 9.18 -6.13 6.75
C GLY A 252 7.81 -5.60 7.16
N THR A 253 7.56 -4.29 7.00
CA THR A 253 6.24 -3.70 7.32
C THR A 253 5.15 -4.16 6.33
N SER A 254 5.49 -4.38 5.07
CA SER A 254 4.58 -4.97 4.06
C SER A 254 4.30 -6.43 4.36
N ALA A 255 5.31 -7.22 4.76
CA ALA A 255 5.11 -8.60 5.18
C ALA A 255 4.10 -8.68 6.33
N GLY A 256 4.22 -7.80 7.34
CA GLY A 256 3.26 -7.70 8.44
C GLY A 256 1.86 -7.31 7.98
N LEU A 257 1.75 -6.28 7.13
CA LEU A 257 0.45 -5.79 6.62
C LEU A 257 -0.33 -6.88 5.90
N TYR A 258 0.31 -7.53 4.93
CA TYR A 258 -0.37 -8.54 4.12
C TYR A 258 -0.55 -9.87 4.84
N THR A 259 0.30 -10.17 5.82
CA THR A 259 0.05 -11.26 6.77
C THR A 259 -1.27 -11.07 7.50
N LEU A 260 -1.54 -9.86 8.04
CA LEU A 260 -2.82 -9.56 8.67
C LEU A 260 -3.97 -9.68 7.68
N GLY A 261 -3.86 -9.11 6.50
CA GLY A 261 -4.91 -9.18 5.48
C GLY A 261 -5.27 -10.61 5.08
N VAL A 262 -4.29 -11.50 5.02
CA VAL A 262 -4.45 -12.89 4.57
C VAL A 262 -4.86 -13.83 5.71
N TRP A 263 -4.26 -13.69 6.91
CA TRP A 263 -4.38 -14.69 7.97
C TRP A 263 -5.20 -14.24 9.18
N ALA A 264 -5.36 -12.94 9.45
CA ALA A 264 -6.13 -12.49 10.62
C ALA A 264 -7.58 -12.99 10.63
N PRO A 265 -8.34 -13.02 9.49
CA PRO A 265 -9.67 -13.62 9.48
C PRO A 265 -9.68 -15.09 9.92
N GLN A 266 -8.70 -15.91 9.48
CA GLN A 266 -8.60 -17.31 9.88
C GLN A 266 -8.23 -17.46 11.36
N ILE A 267 -7.31 -16.63 11.88
CA ILE A 267 -6.91 -16.63 13.28
C ILE A 267 -8.13 -16.32 14.18
N ILE A 268 -8.95 -15.33 13.80
CA ILE A 268 -10.17 -14.97 14.53
C ILE A 268 -11.25 -16.06 14.38
N LYS A 269 -11.39 -16.64 13.19
CA LYS A 269 -12.35 -17.72 12.89
C LYS A 269 -12.11 -18.97 13.73
N ALA A 270 -10.85 -19.25 14.10
CA ALA A 270 -10.48 -20.41 14.93
C ALA A 270 -11.16 -20.44 16.31
N PHE A 271 -11.72 -19.31 16.76
CA PHE A 271 -12.53 -19.22 17.99
C PHE A 271 -14.01 -19.62 17.81
N GLY A 272 -14.38 -20.22 16.67
CA GLY A 272 -15.74 -20.75 16.44
C GLY A 272 -16.79 -19.70 16.06
N LEU A 273 -16.35 -18.50 15.64
CA LEU A 273 -17.22 -17.38 15.29
C LEU A 273 -17.85 -17.52 13.90
N SER A 274 -19.01 -16.89 13.65
CA SER A 274 -19.58 -16.76 12.30
C SER A 274 -18.72 -15.83 11.42
N SER A 275 -18.88 -15.89 10.10
CA SER A 275 -18.08 -15.06 9.19
C SER A 275 -18.34 -13.57 9.38
N ILE A 276 -19.58 -13.19 9.67
CA ILE A 276 -19.92 -11.80 9.96
C ILE A 276 -19.32 -11.31 11.29
N GLN A 277 -19.29 -12.15 12.32
CA GLN A 277 -18.62 -11.84 13.59
C GLN A 277 -17.11 -11.63 13.39
N VAL A 278 -16.46 -12.49 12.59
CA VAL A 278 -15.07 -12.33 12.20
C VAL A 278 -14.87 -10.98 11.51
N GLY A 279 -15.76 -10.60 10.61
CA GLY A 279 -15.72 -9.32 9.90
C GLY A 279 -15.73 -8.12 10.85
N PHE A 280 -16.67 -8.07 11.78
CA PHE A 280 -16.75 -7.00 12.79
C PHE A 280 -15.53 -6.97 13.71
N LEU A 281 -15.09 -8.13 14.21
CA LEU A 281 -13.93 -8.21 15.09
C LEU A 281 -12.63 -7.84 14.38
N ASN A 282 -12.48 -8.17 13.09
CA ASN A 282 -11.31 -7.77 12.30
C ASN A 282 -11.28 -6.25 12.01
N ALA A 283 -12.45 -5.59 12.00
CA ALA A 283 -12.52 -4.14 11.84
C ALA A 283 -12.05 -3.37 13.09
N VAL A 284 -12.17 -3.94 14.30
CA VAL A 284 -11.79 -3.26 15.55
C VAL A 284 -10.31 -2.87 15.59
N PRO A 285 -9.34 -3.79 15.37
CA PRO A 285 -7.93 -3.45 15.27
C PRO A 285 -7.63 -2.36 14.23
N ALA A 286 -8.26 -2.45 13.06
CA ALA A 286 -8.05 -1.49 11.97
C ALA A 286 -8.58 -0.10 12.34
N THR A 287 -9.74 0.00 13.00
CA THR A 287 -10.31 1.29 13.44
C THR A 287 -9.40 1.99 14.45
N ILE A 288 -8.91 1.26 15.44
CA ILE A 288 -7.99 1.80 16.45
C ILE A 288 -6.68 2.24 15.79
N ALA A 289 -6.18 1.44 14.84
CA ALA A 289 -4.94 1.74 14.13
C ALA A 289 -5.03 3.03 13.28
N VAL A 290 -6.19 3.33 12.67
CA VAL A 290 -6.40 4.59 11.92
C VAL A 290 -6.21 5.80 12.84
N ILE A 291 -6.82 5.77 14.02
CA ILE A 291 -6.72 6.85 15.01
C ILE A 291 -5.27 6.98 15.48
N ALA A 292 -4.65 5.87 15.87
CA ALA A 292 -3.27 5.83 16.34
C ALA A 292 -2.28 6.35 15.27
N MET A 293 -2.45 5.93 14.02
CA MET A 293 -1.63 6.39 12.88
C MET A 293 -1.65 7.92 12.73
N VAL A 294 -2.84 8.53 12.81
CA VAL A 294 -2.98 9.99 12.68
C VAL A 294 -2.29 10.73 13.83
N LEU A 295 -2.47 10.25 15.06
CA LEU A 295 -1.83 10.83 16.24
C LEU A 295 -0.31 10.66 16.18
N TRP A 296 0.17 9.49 15.78
CA TRP A 296 1.59 9.18 15.61
C TRP A 296 2.26 10.02 14.55
N ALA A 297 1.62 10.16 13.38
CA ALA A 297 2.10 11.01 12.30
C ALA A 297 2.22 12.48 12.74
N ARG A 298 1.17 13.02 13.40
CA ARG A 298 1.18 14.38 13.93
C ARG A 298 2.30 14.61 14.95
N HIS A 299 2.57 13.62 15.83
CA HIS A 299 3.66 13.70 16.79
C HIS A 299 5.02 13.70 16.07
N SER A 300 5.22 12.81 15.12
CA SER A 300 6.44 12.75 14.30
C SER A 300 6.68 14.06 13.52
N ASP A 301 5.60 14.67 12.98
CA ASP A 301 5.69 15.94 12.26
C ASP A 301 6.07 17.13 13.19
N ARG A 302 5.50 17.16 14.40
CA ARG A 302 5.79 18.20 15.39
C ARG A 302 7.20 18.13 15.94
N THR A 303 7.72 16.94 16.15
CA THR A 303 9.06 16.72 16.71
C THR A 303 10.15 16.75 15.64
N GLY A 304 9.78 16.59 14.35
CA GLY A 304 10.73 16.43 13.25
C GLY A 304 11.48 15.09 13.28
N GLU A 305 11.23 14.25 14.29
CA GLU A 305 11.90 12.99 14.51
C GLU A 305 11.17 11.86 13.72
N ARG A 306 11.89 11.14 12.88
CA ARG A 306 11.33 10.08 12.03
C ARG A 306 11.80 8.68 12.44
N THR A 307 13.07 8.57 12.82
CA THR A 307 13.74 7.29 13.07
C THR A 307 13.08 6.53 14.21
N TRP A 308 12.96 7.14 15.38
CA TRP A 308 12.35 6.48 16.53
C TRP A 308 10.86 6.19 16.34
N HIS A 309 10.15 7.02 15.55
CA HIS A 309 8.76 6.72 15.20
C HIS A 309 8.62 5.46 14.35
N VAL A 310 9.53 5.21 13.40
CA VAL A 310 9.53 3.95 12.62
C VAL A 310 9.97 2.79 13.52
N VAL A 311 11.04 2.94 14.30
CA VAL A 311 11.59 1.88 15.17
C VAL A 311 10.55 1.40 16.17
N LEU A 312 9.97 2.31 16.95
CA LEU A 312 8.97 1.95 17.97
C LEU A 312 7.71 1.34 17.36
N ALA A 313 7.28 1.84 16.21
CA ALA A 313 6.13 1.29 15.49
C ALA A 313 6.41 -0.15 15.01
N CYS A 314 7.60 -0.42 14.44
CA CYS A 314 8.00 -1.77 14.04
C CYS A 314 8.12 -2.72 15.25
N LEU A 315 8.72 -2.28 16.35
CA LEU A 315 8.84 -3.08 17.58
C LEU A 315 7.46 -3.36 18.21
N MET A 316 6.55 -2.40 18.19
CA MET A 316 5.18 -2.58 18.67
C MET A 316 4.45 -3.63 17.83
N ALA A 317 4.59 -3.59 16.49
CA ALA A 317 4.01 -4.59 15.61
C ALA A 317 4.63 -5.97 15.84
N ALA A 318 5.94 -6.06 16.01
CA ALA A 318 6.65 -7.31 16.31
C ALA A 318 6.19 -7.91 17.65
N ALA A 319 6.07 -7.09 18.69
CA ALA A 319 5.55 -7.51 19.99
C ALA A 319 4.10 -8.03 19.87
N GLY A 320 3.24 -7.32 19.13
CA GLY A 320 1.87 -7.75 18.87
C GLY A 320 1.80 -9.11 18.18
N LEU A 321 2.63 -9.37 17.14
CA LEU A 321 2.68 -10.69 16.49
C LEU A 321 3.17 -11.79 17.44
N ALA A 322 4.19 -11.50 18.24
CA ALA A 322 4.70 -12.45 19.23
C ALA A 322 3.62 -12.80 20.28
N LEU A 323 2.90 -11.79 20.78
CA LEU A 323 1.80 -11.98 21.74
C LEU A 323 0.62 -12.72 21.11
N ALA A 324 0.30 -12.48 19.83
CA ALA A 324 -0.76 -13.21 19.14
C ALA A 324 -0.44 -14.71 18.99
N GLY A 325 0.85 -15.08 18.91
CA GLY A 325 1.30 -16.47 18.93
C GLY A 325 1.27 -17.11 20.33
N LEU A 326 1.41 -16.32 21.39
CA LEU A 326 1.43 -16.84 22.78
C LEU A 326 0.04 -16.91 23.43
N TRP A 327 -0.86 -16.03 23.07
CA TRP A 327 -2.16 -15.87 23.72
C TRP A 327 -3.23 -16.75 23.10
N THR A 328 -4.04 -17.37 23.96
CA THR A 328 -5.08 -18.34 23.56
C THR A 328 -6.51 -17.82 23.66
N GLY A 329 -6.73 -16.68 24.32
CA GLY A 329 -8.05 -16.08 24.46
C GLY A 329 -8.40 -15.08 23.35
N LEU A 330 -9.65 -15.10 22.85
CA LEU A 330 -10.12 -14.21 21.79
C LEU A 330 -9.80 -12.72 22.07
N ALA A 331 -10.15 -12.22 23.26
CA ALA A 331 -9.92 -10.82 23.62
C ALA A 331 -8.40 -10.48 23.59
N ALA A 332 -7.57 -11.38 24.08
CA ALA A 332 -6.13 -11.22 24.09
C ALA A 332 -5.55 -11.22 22.66
N VAL A 333 -6.00 -12.12 21.79
CA VAL A 333 -5.61 -12.16 20.39
C VAL A 333 -6.05 -10.89 19.65
N ILE A 334 -7.27 -10.40 19.87
CA ILE A 334 -7.73 -9.13 19.28
C ILE A 334 -6.88 -7.96 19.79
N ALA A 335 -6.52 -7.92 21.07
CA ALA A 335 -5.61 -6.89 21.60
C ALA A 335 -4.21 -6.97 20.95
N ALA A 336 -3.68 -8.17 20.79
CA ALA A 336 -2.40 -8.40 20.11
C ALA A 336 -2.46 -7.96 18.63
N LEU A 337 -3.50 -8.35 17.88
CA LEU A 337 -3.72 -7.92 16.50
C LEU A 337 -3.92 -6.39 16.41
N THR A 338 -4.47 -5.75 17.43
CA THR A 338 -4.59 -4.29 17.53
C THR A 338 -3.20 -3.65 17.62
N LEU A 339 -2.31 -4.16 18.45
CA LEU A 339 -0.93 -3.70 18.53
C LEU A 339 -0.19 -3.84 17.19
N VAL A 340 -0.39 -4.97 16.49
CA VAL A 340 0.19 -5.18 15.16
C VAL A 340 -0.31 -4.12 14.18
N ASN A 341 -1.63 -3.91 14.11
CA ASN A 341 -2.25 -2.94 13.20
C ASN A 341 -1.78 -1.51 13.50
N ILE A 342 -1.72 -1.12 14.77
CA ILE A 342 -1.21 0.19 15.20
C ILE A 342 0.23 0.36 14.73
N GLY A 343 1.12 -0.61 15.05
CA GLY A 343 2.52 -0.52 14.69
C GLY A 343 2.75 -0.43 13.17
N ILE A 344 2.14 -1.32 12.39
CA ILE A 344 2.27 -1.31 10.92
C ILE A 344 1.73 -0.02 10.31
N SER A 345 0.55 0.43 10.73
CA SER A 345 -0.05 1.64 10.18
C SER A 345 0.74 2.89 10.56
N SER A 346 1.18 2.99 11.81
CA SER A 346 1.95 4.13 12.33
C SER A 346 3.36 4.22 11.77
N SER A 347 3.95 3.12 11.31
CA SER A 347 5.29 3.13 10.70
C SER A 347 5.32 3.85 9.35
N LYS A 348 4.22 3.82 8.59
CA LYS A 348 4.17 4.28 7.19
C LYS A 348 4.40 5.78 7.00
N PRO A 349 3.70 6.71 7.69
CA PRO A 349 3.92 8.13 7.45
C PRO A 349 5.37 8.59 7.67
N PRO A 350 6.03 8.26 8.80
CA PRO A 350 7.43 8.64 8.99
C PRO A 350 8.37 7.90 8.03
N LEU A 351 8.13 6.63 7.69
CA LEU A 351 8.94 5.88 6.74
C LEU A 351 8.95 6.52 5.35
N TRP A 352 7.77 6.88 4.82
CA TRP A 352 7.65 7.50 3.49
C TRP A 352 8.17 8.94 3.42
N SER A 353 8.41 9.60 4.55
CA SER A 353 9.08 10.90 4.60
C SER A 353 10.62 10.78 4.60
N MET A 354 11.20 9.63 4.99
CA MET A 354 12.66 9.46 5.09
C MET A 354 13.41 9.59 3.76
N PRO A 355 12.96 9.03 2.62
CA PRO A 355 13.66 9.16 1.35
C PRO A 355 13.86 10.63 0.93
N THR A 356 12.91 11.50 1.25
CA THR A 356 12.98 12.92 0.88
C THR A 356 14.00 13.73 1.69
N LEU A 357 14.55 13.14 2.77
CA LEU A 357 15.59 13.77 3.56
C LEU A 357 16.98 13.75 2.86
N PHE A 358 17.18 12.83 1.92
CA PHE A 358 18.46 12.65 1.25
C PHE A 358 18.39 12.49 -0.27
N LEU A 359 17.19 12.37 -0.83
CA LEU A 359 16.96 12.29 -2.28
C LEU A 359 16.16 13.50 -2.75
N ALA A 360 16.52 14.02 -3.92
CA ALA A 360 15.81 15.10 -4.59
C ALA A 360 15.63 14.81 -6.07
N GLY A 361 14.65 15.46 -6.71
CA GLY A 361 14.44 15.39 -8.15
C GLY A 361 14.21 13.97 -8.69
N PRO A 362 14.82 13.60 -9.83
CA PRO A 362 14.67 12.27 -10.46
C PRO A 362 15.16 11.12 -9.59
N ALA A 363 16.20 11.32 -8.77
CA ALA A 363 16.73 10.32 -7.85
C ALA A 363 15.72 9.99 -6.74
N ALA A 364 14.94 10.97 -6.26
CA ALA A 364 13.86 10.71 -5.29
C ALA A 364 12.75 9.85 -5.91
N ALA A 365 12.35 10.13 -7.15
CA ALA A 365 11.33 9.35 -7.84
C ALA A 365 11.76 7.89 -8.04
N SER A 366 13.00 7.66 -8.52
CA SER A 366 13.53 6.30 -8.70
C SER A 366 13.75 5.57 -7.38
N GLY A 367 14.25 6.26 -6.34
CA GLY A 367 14.44 5.67 -5.01
C GLY A 367 13.11 5.27 -4.37
N ILE A 368 12.08 6.13 -4.42
CA ILE A 368 10.75 5.82 -3.92
C ILE A 368 10.14 4.62 -4.68
N ALA A 369 10.30 4.56 -6.01
CA ALA A 369 9.85 3.42 -6.80
C ALA A 369 10.55 2.13 -6.39
N THR A 370 11.87 2.16 -6.17
CA THR A 370 12.66 1.00 -5.70
C THR A 370 12.18 0.52 -4.33
N ILE A 371 11.98 1.44 -3.38
CA ILE A 371 11.46 1.11 -2.06
C ILE A 371 10.09 0.45 -2.17
N ASN A 372 9.20 0.99 -3.00
CA ASN A 372 7.87 0.44 -3.20
C ASN A 372 7.91 -0.97 -3.82
N SER A 373 8.65 -1.13 -4.91
CA SER A 373 8.69 -2.39 -5.66
C SER A 373 9.31 -3.53 -4.82
N ILE A 374 10.48 -3.31 -4.23
CA ILE A 374 11.15 -4.31 -3.37
C ILE A 374 10.34 -4.54 -2.10
N GLY A 375 9.87 -3.47 -1.47
CA GLY A 375 9.11 -3.57 -0.23
C GLY A 375 7.81 -4.35 -0.37
N ASN A 376 7.10 -4.20 -1.49
CA ASN A 376 5.86 -4.95 -1.75
C ASN A 376 6.08 -6.48 -1.87
N LEU A 377 7.29 -6.95 -2.19
CA LEU A 377 7.61 -8.39 -2.16
C LEU A 377 7.50 -9.00 -0.76
N GLY A 378 7.54 -8.21 0.30
CA GLY A 378 7.16 -8.65 1.65
C GLY A 378 5.74 -9.22 1.71
N GLY A 379 4.84 -8.71 0.87
CA GLY A 379 3.48 -9.23 0.73
C GLY A 379 3.40 -10.65 0.15
N PHE A 380 4.43 -11.11 -0.54
CA PHE A 380 4.59 -12.53 -0.90
C PHE A 380 5.16 -13.34 0.26
N VAL A 381 6.29 -12.87 0.82
CA VAL A 381 7.06 -13.65 1.80
C VAL A 381 6.30 -13.86 3.10
N GLY A 382 5.62 -12.83 3.63
CA GLY A 382 4.87 -12.94 4.88
C GLY A 382 3.81 -14.05 4.84
N PRO A 383 2.80 -13.94 3.96
CA PRO A 383 1.74 -14.94 3.85
C PRO A 383 2.24 -16.35 3.48
N ALA A 384 3.20 -16.46 2.55
CA ALA A 384 3.74 -17.74 2.11
C ALA A 384 4.47 -18.47 3.24
N MET A 385 5.30 -17.77 4.01
CA MET A 385 6.03 -18.36 5.14
C MET A 385 5.12 -18.81 6.27
N ILE A 386 4.07 -18.05 6.57
CA ILE A 386 3.07 -18.48 7.56
C ILE A 386 2.36 -19.76 7.09
N GLY A 387 1.94 -19.81 5.82
CA GLY A 387 1.29 -21.01 5.29
C GLY A 387 2.18 -22.24 5.35
N TRP A 388 3.45 -22.11 4.95
CA TRP A 388 4.43 -23.17 4.98
C TRP A 388 4.73 -23.67 6.40
N ILE A 389 5.00 -22.76 7.35
CA ILE A 389 5.27 -23.11 8.74
C ILE A 389 4.02 -23.75 9.38
N LYS A 390 2.82 -23.27 9.06
CA LYS A 390 1.57 -23.85 9.57
C LYS A 390 1.36 -25.31 9.09
N ASP A 391 1.69 -25.61 7.83
CA ASP A 391 1.62 -26.99 7.34
C ASP A 391 2.63 -27.90 8.05
N LEU A 392 3.81 -27.38 8.41
CA LEU A 392 4.85 -28.16 9.11
C LEU A 392 4.54 -28.36 10.60
N THR A 393 3.95 -27.35 11.26
CA THR A 393 3.82 -27.32 12.74
C THR A 393 2.40 -27.50 13.23
N GLY A 394 1.41 -27.38 12.35
CA GLY A 394 -0.02 -27.37 12.71
C GLY A 394 -0.52 -26.04 13.33
N SER A 395 0.36 -25.04 13.56
CA SER A 395 0.00 -23.79 14.22
C SER A 395 0.46 -22.55 13.45
N PHE A 396 -0.12 -21.40 13.80
CA PHE A 396 0.29 -20.10 13.25
C PHE A 396 1.54 -19.51 13.93
N GLU A 397 1.89 -19.98 15.12
CA GLU A 397 2.87 -19.37 16.03
C GLU A 397 4.21 -19.09 15.38
N GLY A 398 4.85 -20.16 14.83
CA GLY A 398 6.16 -20.03 14.20
C GLY A 398 6.17 -19.04 13.02
N GLY A 399 5.08 -19.00 12.25
CA GLY A 399 4.91 -18.05 11.15
C GLY A 399 4.78 -16.60 11.64
N LEU A 400 4.02 -16.37 12.73
CA LEU A 400 3.91 -15.06 13.36
C LEU A 400 5.25 -14.59 13.91
N TYR A 401 6.04 -15.48 14.54
CA TYR A 401 7.39 -15.16 15.02
C TYR A 401 8.36 -14.84 13.88
N PHE A 402 8.25 -15.54 12.75
CA PHE A 402 9.04 -15.21 11.55
C PHE A 402 8.79 -13.76 11.08
N VAL A 403 7.51 -13.37 10.95
CA VAL A 403 7.15 -12.01 10.52
C VAL A 403 7.53 -10.98 11.60
N ALA A 404 7.39 -11.31 12.89
CA ALA A 404 7.90 -10.48 13.99
C ALA A 404 9.41 -10.25 13.87
N GLY A 405 10.18 -11.26 13.51
CA GLY A 405 11.62 -11.16 13.24
C GLY A 405 11.94 -10.19 12.09
N LEU A 406 11.16 -10.21 11.01
CA LEU A 406 11.31 -9.24 9.92
C LEU A 406 11.05 -7.79 10.38
N LEU A 407 10.09 -7.57 11.26
CA LEU A 407 9.79 -6.25 11.82
C LEU A 407 10.89 -5.77 12.79
N VAL A 408 11.47 -6.67 13.59
CA VAL A 408 12.66 -6.37 14.42
C VAL A 408 13.85 -6.01 13.53
N LEU A 409 14.07 -6.74 12.44
CA LEU A 409 15.10 -6.40 11.45
C LEU A 409 14.84 -5.02 10.83
N SER A 410 13.59 -4.70 10.51
CA SER A 410 13.20 -3.37 10.00
C SER A 410 13.54 -2.26 11.00
N ALA A 411 13.28 -2.48 12.29
CA ALA A 411 13.63 -1.55 13.35
C ALA A 411 15.17 -1.36 13.46
N ALA A 412 15.91 -2.46 13.43
CA ALA A 412 17.39 -2.43 13.49
C ALA A 412 17.99 -1.70 12.27
N LEU A 413 17.52 -1.98 11.05
CA LEU A 413 17.96 -1.30 9.83
C LEU A 413 17.67 0.20 9.89
N THR A 414 16.50 0.61 10.42
CA THR A 414 16.16 2.02 10.60
C THR A 414 17.14 2.73 11.55
N LEU A 415 17.52 2.08 12.66
CA LEU A 415 18.53 2.61 13.58
C LEU A 415 19.92 2.72 12.95
N LEU A 416 20.34 1.72 12.18
CA LEU A 416 21.62 1.73 11.48
C LEU A 416 21.70 2.87 10.47
N LEU A 417 20.61 3.10 9.70
CA LEU A 417 20.53 4.21 8.77
C LEU A 417 20.68 5.58 9.45
N SER A 418 20.04 5.76 10.59
CA SER A 418 20.11 6.99 11.37
C SER A 418 21.53 7.27 11.86
N ARG A 419 22.23 6.24 12.37
CA ARG A 419 23.63 6.38 12.84
C ARG A 419 24.57 6.72 11.68
N ALA A 420 24.38 6.13 10.51
CA ALA A 420 25.20 6.42 9.33
C ALA A 420 25.03 7.88 8.84
N GLN A 421 23.85 8.47 9.05
CA GLN A 421 23.59 9.89 8.73
C GLN A 421 24.17 10.86 9.77
N SER A 422 24.34 10.44 11.01
CA SER A 422 24.87 11.24 12.11
C SER A 422 26.40 11.20 12.21
N ALA A 423 27.08 10.31 11.48
CA ALA A 423 28.52 10.25 11.44
C ALA A 423 29.06 11.52 10.73
N PRO A 424 29.99 12.31 11.37
CA PRO A 424 30.52 13.49 10.70
C PRO A 424 31.22 13.07 9.41
N ALA A 425 30.92 13.79 8.32
CA ALA A 425 31.66 13.64 7.07
C ALA A 425 33.15 13.73 7.41
N GLN A 426 33.92 12.68 7.14
CA GLN A 426 35.38 12.73 7.29
C GLN A 426 35.84 13.95 6.50
N SER A 427 36.41 14.95 7.19
CA SER A 427 36.96 16.14 6.57
C SER A 427 37.92 15.70 5.49
N GLU A 428 37.63 16.02 4.25
CA GLU A 428 38.62 15.94 3.17
C GLU A 428 39.89 16.63 3.65
N PRO A 429 41.08 16.01 3.45
CA PRO A 429 42.33 16.66 3.79
C PRO A 429 42.39 17.99 3.04
N GLN A 430 42.52 19.10 3.77
CA GLN A 430 42.74 20.40 3.14
C GLN A 430 43.97 20.31 2.26
N PRO A 431 43.92 20.77 0.99
CA PRO A 431 45.12 20.82 0.16
C PRO A 431 46.13 21.72 0.85
N ASN A 432 47.32 21.17 1.04
CA ASN A 432 48.48 21.86 1.64
C ASN A 432 48.69 23.22 0.95
N PRO A 433 48.83 24.32 1.67
CA PRO A 433 49.14 25.60 1.06
C PRO A 433 50.47 25.52 0.32
N VAL A 434 50.45 25.73 -0.98
CA VAL A 434 51.63 25.84 -1.84
C VAL A 434 52.52 26.95 -1.26
N ARG A 435 53.69 26.60 -0.69
CA ARG A 435 54.69 27.55 -0.34
C ARG A 435 55.27 28.15 -1.61
N THR A 436 54.94 29.37 -1.91
CA THR A 436 55.64 30.18 -2.92
C THR A 436 56.96 30.63 -2.28
N HIS A 437 58.08 30.18 -2.85
CA HIS A 437 59.42 30.74 -2.66
C HIS A 437 59.66 31.82 -3.72
#